data_09e74e520029a3f436bc6a0489e45a63
#
_entry.id   09e74e520029a3f436bc6a0489e45a63
#
_cell.length_a   1.000
_cell.length_b   1.000
_cell.length_c   1.000
_cell.angle_alpha   90.00
_cell.angle_beta   90.00
_cell.angle_gamma   90.00
#
_symmetry.space_group_name_H-M   'P 1'
#
loop_
_entity.id
_entity.type
_entity.pdbx_description
1 polymer ?
#
loop_
_entity_poly.entity_id
_entity_poly.type
_entity_poly.pdbx_seq_one_letter_code
_entity_poly.pdbx_strand_id
1 'polypeptide(L)'
;MTTSTGLSSDWLAMLLGSLGTTGDKVAQTLRQAGATGVPTDIWDDPVATYIRARSRALVAPDSLVAVMVTADDVAVSAIGASLDPDDYQEVLAETPGPVEDFLDRFDAGEDYQDLAHKLVL
;
A
#
# COMPACT_ATOMS: atom_id res chain seq x y z
N MET A 1 -13.74 26.62 2.53
CA MET A 1 -13.81 25.28 2.02
C MET A 1 -12.56 24.51 2.32
N THR A 2 -12.74 23.40 2.88
CA THR A 2 -11.63 22.60 3.24
C THR A 2 -11.15 21.83 2.07
N THR A 3 -10.01 22.10 1.64
CA THR A 3 -9.39 21.25 0.71
C THR A 3 -8.92 20.05 1.46
N SER A 4 -9.59 19.01 1.27
CA SER A 4 -9.07 17.79 1.75
C SER A 4 -7.87 17.46 0.91
N THR A 5 -6.71 17.69 1.46
CA THR A 5 -5.50 17.15 0.89
C THR A 5 -5.32 15.72 1.38
N GLY A 6 -6.34 15.21 2.03
CA GLY A 6 -6.26 13.91 2.63
C GLY A 6 -6.38 12.78 1.63
N LEU A 7 -6.55 11.60 2.18
CA LEU A 7 -6.72 10.38 1.41
C LEU A 7 -7.99 10.45 0.58
N SER A 8 -7.94 9.94 -0.64
CA SER A 8 -9.11 9.79 -1.50
C SER A 8 -8.96 8.52 -2.32
N SER A 9 -10.09 7.98 -2.76
CA SER A 9 -10.07 6.81 -3.63
C SER A 9 -9.39 7.12 -4.96
N ASP A 10 -9.57 8.33 -5.48
CA ASP A 10 -8.91 8.75 -6.71
C ASP A 10 -7.40 8.80 -6.55
N TRP A 11 -6.91 9.33 -5.43
CA TRP A 11 -5.48 9.33 -5.12
C TRP A 11 -4.93 7.91 -5.05
N LEU A 12 -5.66 7.03 -4.36
CA LEU A 12 -5.23 5.65 -4.19
C LEU A 12 -5.18 4.93 -5.54
N ALA A 13 -6.22 5.09 -6.35
CA ALA A 13 -6.26 4.48 -7.68
C ALA A 13 -5.12 4.99 -8.57
N MET A 14 -4.85 6.28 -8.51
CA MET A 14 -3.76 6.87 -9.27
C MET A 14 -2.41 6.34 -8.83
N LEU A 15 -2.20 6.24 -7.51
CA LEU A 15 -0.96 5.71 -6.96
C LEU A 15 -0.75 4.26 -7.39
N LEU A 16 -1.78 3.44 -7.30
CA LEU A 16 -1.71 2.04 -7.71
C LEU A 16 -1.40 1.89 -9.20
N GLY A 17 -2.03 2.72 -10.03
CA GLY A 17 -1.76 2.72 -11.47
C GLY A 17 -0.35 3.15 -11.81
N SER A 18 0.24 4.01 -10.98
CA SER A 18 1.61 4.50 -11.20
C SER A 18 2.69 3.48 -10.86
N LEU A 19 2.33 2.41 -10.16
CA LEU A 19 3.32 1.37 -9.80
C LEU A 19 3.91 0.68 -11.01
N GLY A 20 3.12 0.49 -12.05
CA GLY A 20 3.62 -0.09 -13.28
C GLY A 20 2.53 -0.78 -14.09
N THR A 21 2.82 -1.06 -15.36
CA THR A 21 1.89 -1.70 -16.27
C THR A 21 2.08 -3.21 -16.35
N THR A 22 3.08 -3.74 -15.66
CA THR A 22 3.33 -5.18 -15.54
C THR A 22 3.78 -5.49 -14.12
N GLY A 23 3.69 -6.75 -13.72
CA GLY A 23 4.18 -7.18 -12.41
C GLY A 23 5.65 -6.86 -12.21
N ASP A 24 6.47 -7.03 -13.26
CA ASP A 24 7.91 -6.72 -13.18
C ASP A 24 8.16 -5.23 -12.95
N LYS A 25 7.38 -4.37 -13.59
CA LYS A 25 7.51 -2.92 -13.39
C LYS A 25 7.04 -2.50 -12.00
N VAL A 26 6.00 -3.13 -11.48
CA VAL A 26 5.57 -2.92 -10.11
C VAL A 26 6.72 -3.26 -9.16
N ALA A 27 7.36 -4.41 -9.35
CA ALA A 27 8.50 -4.82 -8.54
C ALA A 27 9.63 -3.80 -8.61
N GLN A 28 9.93 -3.30 -9.81
CA GLN A 28 11.00 -2.33 -9.99
C GLN A 28 10.71 -1.02 -9.23
N THR A 29 9.49 -0.54 -9.31
CA THR A 29 9.07 0.66 -8.58
C THR A 29 9.24 0.47 -7.07
N LEU A 30 8.83 -0.69 -6.57
CA LEU A 30 8.95 -1.01 -5.14
C LEU A 30 10.42 -1.11 -4.72
N ARG A 31 11.29 -1.69 -5.56
CA ARG A 31 12.73 -1.75 -5.27
C ARG A 31 13.34 -0.35 -5.17
N GLN A 32 13.00 0.51 -6.11
CA GLN A 32 13.51 1.88 -6.13
C GLN A 32 13.07 2.68 -4.91
N ALA A 33 11.89 2.36 -4.38
CA ALA A 33 11.38 3.01 -3.19
C ALA A 33 11.87 2.37 -1.89
N GLY A 34 12.57 1.24 -1.98
CA GLY A 34 13.01 0.51 -0.80
C GLY A 34 11.87 -0.17 -0.05
N ALA A 35 10.75 -0.41 -0.72
CA ALA A 35 9.58 -1.01 -0.09
C ALA A 35 9.72 -2.54 -0.05
N THR A 36 9.74 -3.09 1.14
CA THR A 36 9.80 -4.53 1.35
C THR A 36 8.60 -4.98 2.18
N GLY A 37 8.35 -6.26 2.25
CA GLY A 37 7.23 -6.77 3.01
C GLY A 37 7.27 -8.27 3.19
N VAL A 38 6.22 -8.82 3.78
CA VAL A 38 6.13 -10.23 4.15
C VAL A 38 5.20 -10.94 3.17
N PRO A 39 5.65 -12.03 2.52
CA PRO A 39 4.77 -12.79 1.64
C PRO A 39 3.52 -13.28 2.37
N THR A 40 2.40 -13.24 1.69
CA THR A 40 1.08 -13.66 2.19
C THR A 40 0.50 -12.82 3.31
N ASP A 41 1.15 -11.72 3.67
CA ASP A 41 0.66 -10.82 4.72
C ASP A 41 -0.02 -9.62 4.05
N ILE A 42 -1.36 -9.58 4.06
CA ILE A 42 -2.13 -8.54 3.38
C ILE A 42 -1.95 -7.15 4.02
N TRP A 43 -1.44 -7.10 5.24
CA TRP A 43 -1.21 -5.84 5.96
C TRP A 43 0.22 -5.33 5.81
N ASP A 44 1.12 -6.18 5.36
CA ASP A 44 2.55 -5.88 5.42
C ASP A 44 3.33 -6.37 4.20
N ASP A 45 2.67 -6.53 3.06
CA ASP A 45 3.35 -6.85 1.81
C ASP A 45 4.05 -5.60 1.26
N PRO A 46 4.91 -5.71 0.24
CA PRO A 46 5.64 -4.56 -0.28
C PRO A 46 4.74 -3.44 -0.80
N VAL A 47 3.59 -3.78 -1.38
CA VAL A 47 2.64 -2.78 -1.89
C VAL A 47 2.04 -2.02 -0.71
N ALA A 48 1.63 -2.72 0.35
CA ALA A 48 1.08 -2.10 1.56
C ALA A 48 2.12 -1.15 2.18
N THR A 49 3.38 -1.59 2.25
CA THR A 49 4.47 -0.78 2.79
C THR A 49 4.65 0.51 1.98
N TYR A 50 4.63 0.39 0.67
CA TYR A 50 4.78 1.53 -0.23
C TYR A 50 3.63 2.53 -0.04
N ILE A 51 2.39 2.04 -0.04
CA ILE A 51 1.21 2.90 0.09
C ILE A 51 1.20 3.56 1.47
N ARG A 52 1.55 2.82 2.51
CA ARG A 52 1.59 3.36 3.88
C ARG A 52 2.59 4.52 3.97
N ALA A 53 3.76 4.36 3.37
CA ALA A 53 4.76 5.42 3.36
C ALA A 53 4.26 6.67 2.63
N ARG A 54 3.57 6.48 1.49
CA ARG A 54 3.05 7.59 0.71
C ARG A 54 1.87 8.28 1.41
N SER A 55 1.03 7.52 2.09
CA SER A 55 -0.12 8.07 2.79
C SER A 55 0.27 8.92 3.99
N ARG A 56 1.45 8.69 4.57
CA ARG A 56 1.93 9.48 5.72
C ARG A 56 2.01 10.97 5.40
N ALA A 57 2.25 11.33 4.14
CA ALA A 57 2.32 12.72 3.73
C ALA A 57 0.93 13.38 3.64
N LEU A 58 -0.13 12.60 3.68
CA LEU A 58 -1.51 13.07 3.49
C LEU A 58 -2.31 13.13 4.77
N VAL A 59 -1.74 12.71 5.89
CA VAL A 59 -2.43 12.67 7.17
C VAL A 59 -1.56 13.36 8.22
N ALA A 60 -2.16 13.67 9.37
CA ALA A 60 -1.41 14.29 10.47
C ALA A 60 -0.28 13.36 10.91
N PRO A 61 0.88 13.90 11.33
CA PRO A 61 2.07 13.09 11.62
C PRO A 61 1.86 12.00 12.67
N ASP A 62 0.96 12.21 13.60
CA ASP A 62 0.69 11.28 14.69
C ASP A 62 -0.51 10.37 14.42
N SER A 63 -1.07 10.41 13.22
CA SER A 63 -2.17 9.54 12.84
C SER A 63 -1.71 8.09 12.71
N LEU A 64 -2.60 7.16 13.03
CA LEU A 64 -2.41 5.74 12.79
C LEU A 64 -2.91 5.42 11.39
N VAL A 65 -2.09 4.74 10.60
CA VAL A 65 -2.43 4.38 9.23
C VAL A 65 -2.28 2.87 9.06
N ALA A 66 -3.30 2.25 8.50
CA ALA A 66 -3.28 0.84 8.15
C ALA A 66 -3.60 0.69 6.66
N VAL A 67 -2.88 -0.20 6.00
CA VAL A 67 -3.09 -0.50 4.58
C VAL A 67 -3.29 -1.99 4.44
N MET A 68 -4.38 -2.37 3.78
CA MET A 68 -4.67 -3.77 3.49
C MET A 68 -4.69 -3.95 1.97
N VAL A 69 -3.94 -4.92 1.48
CA VAL A 69 -3.85 -5.20 0.05
C VAL A 69 -4.28 -6.64 -0.21
N THR A 70 -5.35 -6.80 -0.97
CA THR A 70 -5.81 -8.12 -1.39
C THR A 70 -5.82 -8.19 -2.91
N ALA A 71 -6.12 -9.36 -3.46
CA ALA A 71 -6.23 -9.53 -4.91
C ALA A 71 -7.35 -8.67 -5.50
N ASP A 72 -8.36 -8.35 -4.72
CA ASP A 72 -9.53 -7.61 -5.19
C ASP A 72 -9.45 -6.12 -4.94
N ASP A 73 -9.06 -5.74 -3.74
CA ASP A 73 -9.13 -4.34 -3.29
C ASP A 73 -7.91 -3.94 -2.47
N VAL A 74 -7.66 -2.65 -2.48
CA VAL A 74 -6.72 -2.02 -1.56
C VAL A 74 -7.50 -1.04 -0.70
N ALA A 75 -7.31 -1.13 0.61
CA ALA A 75 -7.95 -0.24 1.58
C ALA A 75 -6.89 0.51 2.38
N VAL A 76 -7.09 1.80 2.52
CA VAL A 76 -6.23 2.64 3.38
C VAL A 76 -7.13 3.26 4.45
N SER A 77 -6.78 3.03 5.70
CA SER A 77 -7.51 3.57 6.84
C SER A 77 -6.60 4.46 7.67
N ALA A 78 -7.11 5.57 8.14
CA ALA A 78 -6.35 6.47 9.00
C ALA A 78 -7.24 7.00 10.11
N ILE A 79 -6.68 7.14 11.30
CA ILE A 79 -7.37 7.74 12.44
C ILE A 79 -6.37 8.63 13.17
N GLY A 80 -6.83 9.80 13.64
CA GLY A 80 -5.99 10.72 14.39
C GLY A 80 -5.57 10.14 15.74
N ALA A 81 -4.51 10.72 16.32
CA ALA A 81 -3.94 10.23 17.58
C ALA A 81 -4.92 10.26 18.74
N SER A 82 -5.93 11.11 18.69
CA SER A 82 -6.97 11.17 19.72
C SER A 82 -7.91 9.98 19.66
N LEU A 83 -7.85 9.19 18.59
CA LEU A 83 -8.74 8.04 18.33
C LEU A 83 -10.20 8.45 18.28
N ASP A 84 -10.49 9.69 17.91
CA ASP A 84 -11.84 10.19 17.73
C ASP A 84 -12.45 9.56 16.48
N PRO A 85 -13.62 8.90 16.58
CA PRO A 85 -14.27 8.31 15.41
C PRO A 85 -14.56 9.30 14.28
N ASP A 86 -14.74 10.58 14.59
CA ASP A 86 -14.95 11.61 13.59
C ASP A 86 -13.70 11.90 12.76
N ASP A 87 -12.55 11.47 13.26
CA ASP A 87 -11.26 11.63 12.59
C ASP A 87 -10.85 10.40 11.80
N TYR A 88 -11.72 9.43 11.69
CA TYR A 88 -11.45 8.20 10.96
C TYR A 88 -11.77 8.39 9.48
N GLN A 89 -10.85 7.93 8.65
CA GLN A 89 -11.02 7.93 7.20
C GLN A 89 -10.70 6.54 6.66
N GLU A 90 -11.43 6.14 5.63
CA GLU A 90 -11.11 4.93 4.89
C GLU A 90 -11.36 5.16 3.43
N VAL A 91 -10.41 4.77 2.59
CA VAL A 91 -10.56 4.84 1.14
C VAL A 91 -10.26 3.47 0.53
N LEU A 92 -10.93 3.19 -0.58
CA LEU A 92 -10.84 1.90 -1.27
C LEU A 92 -10.56 2.13 -2.74
N ALA A 93 -9.82 1.21 -3.33
CA ALA A 93 -9.62 1.17 -4.78
C ALA A 93 -9.43 -0.28 -5.21
N GLU A 94 -9.79 -0.58 -6.45
CA GLU A 94 -9.57 -1.92 -7.00
C GLU A 94 -8.08 -2.17 -7.17
N THR A 95 -7.66 -3.40 -6.94
CA THR A 95 -6.28 -3.81 -7.18
C THR A 95 -6.07 -3.96 -8.69
N PRO A 96 -5.18 -3.16 -9.30
CA PRO A 96 -4.91 -3.31 -10.74
C PRO A 96 -4.30 -4.67 -11.07
N GLY A 97 -4.56 -5.14 -12.30
CA GLY A 97 -4.03 -6.40 -12.76
C GLY A 97 -2.53 -6.57 -12.59
N PRO A 98 -1.70 -5.56 -12.94
CA PRO A 98 -0.25 -5.66 -12.72
C PRO A 98 0.14 -5.83 -11.25
N VAL A 99 -0.57 -5.18 -10.34
CA VAL A 99 -0.33 -5.32 -8.89
C VAL A 99 -0.74 -6.71 -8.43
N GLU A 100 -1.88 -7.21 -8.90
CA GLU A 100 -2.32 -8.56 -8.58
C GLU A 100 -1.30 -9.60 -9.07
N ASP A 101 -0.80 -9.45 -10.28
CA ASP A 101 0.21 -10.35 -10.84
C ASP A 101 1.48 -10.32 -9.99
N PHE A 102 1.92 -9.14 -9.59
CA PHE A 102 3.07 -9.00 -8.70
C PHE A 102 2.85 -9.76 -7.38
N LEU A 103 1.69 -9.54 -6.76
CA LEU A 103 1.38 -10.15 -5.47
C LEU A 103 1.31 -11.67 -5.56
N ASP A 104 0.68 -12.19 -6.61
CA ASP A 104 0.57 -13.64 -6.79
C ASP A 104 1.95 -14.29 -6.86
N ARG A 105 2.85 -13.70 -7.62
CA ARG A 105 4.20 -14.25 -7.80
C ARG A 105 5.05 -14.06 -6.56
N PHE A 106 4.91 -12.92 -5.89
CA PHE A 106 5.63 -12.64 -4.66
C PHE A 106 5.19 -13.58 -3.54
N ASP A 107 3.88 -13.73 -3.35
CA ASP A 107 3.32 -14.55 -2.27
C ASP A 107 3.59 -16.03 -2.49
N ALA A 108 3.67 -16.46 -3.74
CA ALA A 108 4.00 -17.85 -4.07
C ALA A 108 5.47 -18.18 -3.86
N GLY A 109 6.30 -17.18 -3.60
CA GLY A 109 7.74 -17.38 -3.43
C GLY A 109 8.47 -17.66 -4.72
N GLU A 110 7.87 -17.35 -5.87
CA GLU A 110 8.45 -17.63 -7.17
C GLU A 110 9.38 -16.51 -7.65
N ASP A 111 8.97 -15.27 -7.41
CA ASP A 111 9.70 -14.10 -7.90
C ASP A 111 9.77 -13.03 -6.83
N TYR A 112 10.65 -12.04 -7.06
CA TYR A 112 10.74 -10.82 -6.25
C TYR A 112 11.15 -11.06 -4.81
N GLN A 113 11.95 -12.09 -4.57
CA GLN A 113 12.39 -12.44 -3.22
C GLN A 113 13.29 -11.38 -2.58
N ASP A 114 13.88 -10.52 -3.39
CA ASP A 114 14.65 -9.39 -2.90
C ASP A 114 13.77 -8.35 -2.17
N LEU A 115 12.46 -8.38 -2.43
CA LEU A 115 11.51 -7.50 -1.74
C LEU A 115 10.93 -8.13 -0.47
N ALA A 116 11.25 -9.39 -0.22
CA ALA A 116 10.78 -10.06 0.97
C ALA A 116 11.54 -9.55 2.20
N HIS A 117 10.76 -9.22 3.23
CA HIS A 117 11.34 -8.79 4.50
C HIS A 117 12.01 -9.99 5.18
N LYS A 118 13.29 -9.86 5.46
CA LYS A 118 14.04 -10.95 6.08
C LYS A 118 13.93 -10.86 7.59
N LEU A 119 13.48 -11.96 8.20
CA LEU A 119 13.52 -12.07 9.63
C LEU A 119 14.95 -12.40 10.03
N VAL A 120 15.55 -11.53 10.83
CA VAL A 120 16.87 -11.79 11.40
C VAL A 120 16.63 -12.36 12.78
N LEU A 121 16.99 -13.59 12.90
CA LEU A 121 16.87 -14.28 14.19
C LEU A 121 18.18 -14.21 14.95
#